data_b68830a3704d8d58c867d261dee529e8
#
_entry.id   b68830a3704d8d58c867d261dee529e8
#
_cell.length_a   1.000
_cell.length_b   1.000
_cell.length_c   1.000
_cell.angle_alpha   90.00
_cell.angle_beta   90.00
_cell.angle_gamma   90.00
#
_symmetry.space_group_name_H-M   'P 1'
#
loop_
_entity.id
_entity.type
_entity.pdbx_description
1 polymer ?
#
loop_
_entity_poly.entity_id
_entity_poly.type
_entity_poly.pdbx_seq_one_letter_code
_entity_poly.pdbx_strand_id
1 'polypeptide(L)'
;MAHEKTRYKAVIANQTYTIIGRETKHHMDIVTKLINEQLAELKQLSPQMDNEQAAILMAVNALSDQLKKQERILELEEETAELKKKMIKFTELENRVKRIEAIENEAREVLK
;
A
#
# COMPACT_ATOMS: atom_id res chain seq x y z
N MET A 1 6.69 -6.97 -19.04
CA MET A 1 7.83 -7.89 -19.08
C MET A 1 7.92 -8.70 -17.80
N ALA A 2 8.08 -9.98 -17.93
CA ALA A 2 8.36 -10.81 -16.77
C ALA A 2 9.74 -10.44 -16.22
N HIS A 3 9.82 -10.14 -14.96
CA HIS A 3 11.09 -9.88 -14.29
C HIS A 3 11.81 -11.20 -14.09
N GLU A 4 13.02 -11.29 -14.64
CA GLU A 4 13.86 -12.45 -14.41
C GLU A 4 14.36 -12.46 -12.96
N LYS A 5 14.59 -13.65 -12.44
CA LYS A 5 15.20 -13.80 -11.12
C LYS A 5 16.63 -13.29 -11.16
N THR A 6 16.94 -12.40 -10.24
CA THR A 6 18.28 -11.86 -10.08
C THR A 6 18.85 -12.25 -8.73
N ARG A 7 20.16 -12.24 -8.64
CA ARG A 7 20.87 -12.46 -7.39
C ARG A 7 21.26 -11.12 -6.81
N TYR A 8 20.85 -10.87 -5.59
CA TYR A 8 21.19 -9.66 -4.87
C TYR A 8 22.07 -10.03 -3.67
N LYS A 9 23.21 -9.36 -3.54
CA LYS A 9 24.08 -9.54 -2.37
C LYS A 9 23.74 -8.49 -1.34
N ALA A 10 23.14 -8.91 -0.24
CA ALA A 10 22.78 -8.04 0.87
C ALA A 10 23.80 -8.20 2.00
N VAL A 11 24.35 -7.09 2.47
CA VAL A 11 25.18 -7.08 3.66
C VAL A 11 24.30 -6.73 4.84
N ILE A 12 24.02 -7.71 5.67
CA ILE A 12 23.15 -7.58 6.85
C ILE A 12 23.95 -8.05 8.07
N ALA A 13 24.05 -7.19 9.09
CA ALA A 13 24.79 -7.49 10.33
C ALA A 13 26.22 -7.96 10.04
N ASN A 14 26.89 -7.30 9.10
CA ASN A 14 28.28 -7.59 8.68
C ASN A 14 28.47 -8.94 7.98
N GLN A 15 27.40 -9.59 7.57
CA GLN A 15 27.46 -10.83 6.79
C GLN A 15 26.79 -10.61 5.44
N THR A 16 27.35 -11.27 4.42
CA THR A 16 26.81 -11.18 3.07
C THR A 16 25.87 -12.34 2.81
N TYR A 17 24.65 -12.01 2.38
CA TYR A 17 23.63 -12.98 1.98
C TYR A 17 23.31 -12.81 0.51
N THR A 18 23.17 -13.92 -0.19
CA THR A 18 22.71 -13.89 -1.57
C THR A 18 21.21 -14.14 -1.60
N ILE A 19 20.46 -13.14 -2.04
CA ILE A 19 19.02 -13.23 -2.12
C ILE A 19 18.63 -13.37 -3.59
N ILE A 20 17.87 -14.41 -3.89
CA ILE A 20 17.37 -14.67 -5.24
C ILE A 20 15.91 -14.22 -5.27
N GLY A 21 15.58 -13.32 -6.17
CA GLY A 21 14.23 -12.79 -6.27
C GLY A 21 14.03 -12.03 -7.55
N ARG A 22 12.84 -11.47 -7.70
CA ARG A 22 12.43 -10.69 -8.88
C ARG A 22 12.33 -9.20 -8.61
N GLU A 23 12.75 -8.78 -7.42
CA GLU A 23 12.73 -7.38 -7.05
C GLU A 23 13.89 -6.61 -7.68
N THR A 24 13.70 -5.31 -7.85
CA THR A 24 14.76 -4.46 -8.40
C THR A 24 15.90 -4.28 -7.40
N LYS A 25 17.08 -3.95 -7.89
CA LYS A 25 18.22 -3.63 -7.05
C LYS A 25 17.91 -2.48 -6.10
N HIS A 26 17.27 -1.43 -6.62
CA HIS A 26 16.87 -0.26 -5.82
C HIS A 26 15.95 -0.65 -4.65
N HIS A 27 14.95 -1.47 -4.92
CA HIS A 27 14.05 -1.98 -3.89
C HIS A 27 14.82 -2.76 -2.81
N MET A 28 15.72 -3.66 -3.23
CA MET A 28 16.52 -4.47 -2.32
C MET A 28 17.52 -3.64 -1.51
N ASP A 29 18.08 -2.58 -2.10
CA ASP A 29 18.95 -1.64 -1.37
C ASP A 29 18.18 -0.98 -0.22
N ILE A 30 16.96 -0.55 -0.47
CA ILE A 30 16.10 0.06 0.56
C ILE A 30 15.75 -0.95 1.65
N VAL A 31 15.35 -2.16 1.28
CA VAL A 31 15.01 -3.22 2.23
C VAL A 31 16.19 -3.55 3.13
N THR A 32 17.37 -3.73 2.53
CA THR A 32 18.60 -4.03 3.26
C THR A 32 18.95 -2.93 4.25
N LYS A 33 18.83 -1.68 3.83
CA LYS A 33 19.08 -0.52 4.70
C LYS A 33 18.12 -0.51 5.89
N LEU A 34 16.85 -0.75 5.65
CA LEU A 34 15.83 -0.79 6.71
C LEU A 34 16.10 -1.93 7.70
N ILE A 35 16.51 -3.10 7.22
CA ILE A 35 16.84 -4.23 8.09
C ILE A 35 18.00 -3.86 9.00
N ASN A 36 19.07 -3.29 8.45
CA ASN A 36 20.25 -2.91 9.24
C ASN A 36 19.94 -1.81 10.26
N GLU A 37 19.12 -0.84 9.91
CA GLU A 37 18.67 0.21 10.83
C GLU A 37 17.86 -0.37 11.98
N GLN A 38 16.93 -1.26 11.70
CA GLN A 38 16.10 -1.89 12.74
C GLN A 38 16.91 -2.81 13.66
N LEU A 39 17.86 -3.57 13.09
CA LEU A 39 18.78 -4.38 13.89
C LEU A 39 19.61 -3.52 14.85
N ALA A 40 20.12 -2.40 14.37
CA ALA A 40 20.89 -1.48 15.19
C ALA A 40 20.04 -0.90 16.34
N GLU A 41 18.81 -0.50 16.06
CA GLU A 41 17.89 0.02 17.06
C GLU A 41 17.56 -1.03 18.14
N LEU A 42 17.28 -2.26 17.74
CA LEU A 42 16.99 -3.36 18.67
C LEU A 42 18.19 -3.65 19.58
N LYS A 43 19.39 -3.63 19.03
CA LYS A 43 20.60 -3.85 19.81
C LYS A 43 20.93 -2.71 20.77
N GLN A 44 20.54 -1.47 20.42
CA GLN A 44 20.66 -0.35 21.36
C GLN A 44 19.70 -0.51 22.53
N LEU A 45 18.47 -0.96 22.27
CA LEU A 45 17.47 -1.18 23.31
C LEU A 45 17.83 -2.36 24.20
N SER A 46 18.45 -3.40 23.65
CA SER A 46 18.84 -4.60 24.38
C SER A 46 20.21 -5.08 23.89
N PRO A 47 21.31 -4.55 24.49
CA PRO A 47 22.66 -4.91 24.04
C PRO A 47 23.01 -6.40 24.16
N GLN A 48 22.29 -7.14 25.00
CA GLN A 48 22.51 -8.57 25.18
C GLN A 48 21.83 -9.43 24.13
N MET A 49 20.97 -8.83 23.32
CA MET A 49 20.24 -9.53 22.26
C MET A 49 21.21 -9.93 21.14
N ASP A 50 21.20 -11.21 20.76
CA ASP A 50 21.97 -11.66 19.61
C ASP A 50 21.21 -11.38 18.30
N ASN A 51 21.89 -11.61 17.16
CA ASN A 51 21.30 -11.34 15.85
C ASN A 51 20.09 -12.22 15.55
N GLU A 52 20.10 -13.46 16.00
CA GLU A 52 18.99 -14.39 15.81
C GLU A 52 17.74 -13.91 16.55
N GLN A 53 17.88 -13.53 17.81
CA GLN A 53 16.77 -12.99 18.60
C GLN A 53 16.22 -11.71 17.98
N ALA A 54 17.10 -10.81 17.57
CA ALA A 54 16.72 -9.57 16.92
C ALA A 54 15.96 -9.84 15.61
N ALA A 55 16.43 -10.79 14.81
CA ALA A 55 15.78 -11.16 13.55
C ALA A 55 14.37 -11.74 13.79
N ILE A 56 14.21 -12.56 14.81
CA ILE A 56 12.90 -13.13 15.18
C ILE A 56 11.94 -12.01 15.59
N LEU A 57 12.38 -11.08 16.42
CA LEU A 57 11.56 -9.93 16.82
C LEU A 57 11.18 -9.08 15.62
N MET A 58 12.11 -8.84 14.71
CA MET A 58 11.82 -8.12 13.48
C MET A 58 10.77 -8.83 12.63
N ALA A 59 10.85 -10.14 12.54
CA ALA A 59 9.88 -10.93 11.80
C ALA A 59 8.48 -10.81 12.42
N VAL A 60 8.39 -10.90 13.75
CA VAL A 60 7.12 -10.73 14.47
C VAL A 60 6.53 -9.34 14.19
N ASN A 61 7.34 -8.30 14.33
CA ASN A 61 6.89 -6.92 14.10
C ASN A 61 6.48 -6.70 12.64
N ALA A 62 7.25 -7.21 11.70
CA ALA A 62 6.95 -7.06 10.28
C ALA A 62 5.64 -7.75 9.89
N LEU A 63 5.41 -8.95 10.38
CA LEU A 63 4.18 -9.68 10.11
C LEU A 63 2.98 -9.04 10.80
N SER A 64 3.16 -8.54 12.02
CA SER A 64 2.11 -7.81 12.71
C SER A 64 1.70 -6.55 11.93
N ASP A 65 2.68 -5.77 11.46
CA ASP A 65 2.42 -4.59 10.65
C ASP A 65 1.76 -4.95 9.32
N GLN A 66 2.19 -6.04 8.70
CA GLN A 66 1.60 -6.53 7.46
C GLN A 66 0.12 -6.87 7.64
N LEU A 67 -0.24 -7.55 8.72
CA LEU A 67 -1.62 -7.87 9.03
C LEU A 67 -2.46 -6.62 9.25
N LYS A 68 -1.95 -5.65 10.01
CA LYS A 68 -2.64 -4.37 10.24
C LYS A 68 -2.88 -3.61 8.94
N LYS A 69 -1.87 -3.57 8.08
CA LYS A 69 -1.98 -2.92 6.77
C LYS A 69 -2.96 -3.64 5.86
N GLN A 70 -2.99 -4.98 5.91
CA GLN A 70 -3.93 -5.77 5.14
C GLN A 70 -5.37 -5.50 5.57
N GLU A 71 -5.63 -5.44 6.87
CA GLU A 71 -6.93 -5.07 7.42
C GLU A 71 -7.34 -3.66 6.96
N ARG A 72 -6.40 -2.72 6.99
CA ARG A 72 -6.65 -1.35 6.55
C ARG A 72 -6.94 -1.26 5.05
N ILE A 73 -6.25 -2.06 4.24
CA ILE A 73 -6.51 -2.15 2.80
C ILE A 73 -7.94 -2.63 2.54
N LEU A 74 -8.39 -3.67 3.25
CA LEU A 74 -9.75 -4.17 3.13
C LEU A 74 -10.80 -3.11 3.51
N GLU A 75 -10.57 -2.39 4.61
CA GLU A 75 -11.44 -1.29 5.02
C GLU A 75 -11.51 -0.20 3.95
N LEU A 76 -10.36 0.19 3.41
CA LEU A 76 -10.29 1.22 2.37
C LEU A 76 -10.95 0.77 1.07
N GLU A 77 -10.84 -0.50 0.71
CA GLU A 77 -11.52 -1.07 -0.45
C GLU A 77 -13.04 -1.00 -0.29
N GLU A 78 -13.55 -1.31 0.91
CA GLU A 78 -14.97 -1.20 1.23
C GLU A 78 -15.45 0.25 1.17
N GLU A 79 -14.70 1.18 1.77
CA GLU A 79 -15.00 2.61 1.73
C GLU A 79 -15.00 3.13 0.29
N THR A 80 -14.03 2.70 -0.51
CA THR A 80 -13.92 3.08 -1.92
C THR A 80 -15.13 2.59 -2.71
N ALA A 81 -15.54 1.35 -2.49
CA ALA A 81 -16.71 0.77 -3.14
C ALA A 81 -17.99 1.55 -2.79
N GLU A 82 -18.15 1.92 -1.52
CA GLU A 82 -19.29 2.73 -1.05
C GLU A 82 -19.31 4.13 -1.71
N LEU A 83 -18.14 4.78 -1.75
CA LEU A 83 -18.02 6.10 -2.38
C LEU A 83 -18.30 6.05 -3.87
N LYS A 84 -17.87 5.01 -4.57
CA LYS A 84 -18.16 4.82 -6.00
C LYS A 84 -19.67 4.68 -6.24
N LYS A 85 -20.37 3.93 -5.40
CA LYS A 85 -21.84 3.81 -5.48
C LYS A 85 -22.53 5.16 -5.31
N LYS A 86 -22.08 5.95 -4.33
CA LYS A 86 -22.61 7.29 -4.09
C LYS A 86 -22.36 8.22 -5.27
N MET A 87 -21.19 8.15 -5.87
CA MET A 87 -20.84 8.94 -7.06
C MET A 87 -21.72 8.60 -8.24
N ILE A 88 -22.00 7.33 -8.47
CA ILE A 88 -22.88 6.88 -9.56
C ILE A 88 -24.29 7.45 -9.35
N LYS A 89 -24.83 7.34 -8.15
CA LYS A 89 -26.14 7.89 -7.80
C LYS A 89 -26.19 9.40 -7.98
N PHE A 90 -25.16 10.09 -7.54
CA PHE A 90 -25.05 11.55 -7.68
C PHE A 90 -25.04 11.96 -9.16
N THR A 91 -24.27 11.27 -10.00
CA THR A 91 -24.21 11.52 -11.44
C THR A 91 -25.58 11.29 -12.11
N GLU A 92 -26.28 10.22 -11.72
CA GLU A 92 -27.62 9.94 -12.21
C GLU A 92 -28.60 11.06 -11.87
N LEU A 93 -28.53 11.56 -10.63
CA LEU A 93 -29.36 12.67 -10.18
C LEU A 93 -29.06 13.97 -10.94
N GLU A 94 -27.77 14.27 -11.15
CA GLU A 94 -27.37 15.42 -11.95
C GLU A 94 -27.95 15.35 -13.36
N ASN A 95 -27.85 14.17 -13.97
CA ASN A 95 -28.37 13.95 -15.31
C ASN A 95 -29.91 14.13 -15.38
N ARG A 96 -30.62 13.69 -14.34
CA ARG A 96 -32.07 13.90 -14.23
C ARG A 96 -32.41 15.38 -14.13
N VAL A 97 -31.69 16.12 -13.31
CA VAL A 97 -31.87 17.56 -13.14
C VAL A 97 -31.67 18.28 -14.47
N LYS A 98 -30.60 17.95 -15.18
CA LYS A 98 -30.31 18.52 -16.49
C LYS A 98 -31.42 18.27 -17.50
N ARG A 99 -32.01 17.06 -17.51
CA ARG A 99 -33.16 16.73 -18.39
C ARG A 99 -34.40 17.54 -18.05
N ILE A 100 -34.67 17.69 -16.75
CA ILE A 100 -35.82 18.48 -16.28
C ILE A 100 -35.65 19.94 -16.69
N GLU A 101 -34.45 20.50 -16.48
CA GLU A 101 -34.13 21.88 -16.89
C GLU A 101 -34.32 22.08 -18.40
N ALA A 102 -33.85 21.11 -19.21
CA ALA A 102 -34.05 21.17 -20.66
C ALA A 102 -35.51 21.16 -21.05
N ILE A 103 -36.33 20.32 -20.42
CA ILE A 103 -37.76 20.24 -20.65
C ILE A 103 -38.44 21.55 -20.25
N GLU A 104 -38.11 22.13 -19.11
CA GLU A 104 -38.64 23.41 -18.65
C GLU A 104 -38.30 24.53 -19.62
N ASN A 105 -37.08 24.57 -20.12
CA ASN A 105 -36.64 25.57 -21.08
C ASN A 105 -37.41 25.45 -22.40
N GLU A 106 -37.64 24.24 -22.89
CA GLU A 106 -38.46 24.00 -24.09
C GLU A 106 -39.89 24.44 -23.88
N ALA A 107 -40.47 24.16 -22.71
CA ALA A 107 -41.84 24.58 -22.38
C ALA A 107 -41.95 26.11 -22.36
N ARG A 108 -40.96 26.80 -21.80
CA ARG A 108 -40.91 28.26 -21.80
C ARG A 108 -40.86 28.84 -23.20
N GLU A 109 -40.07 28.24 -24.08
CA GLU A 109 -39.96 28.65 -25.47
C GLU A 109 -41.29 28.52 -26.21
N VAL A 110 -42.01 27.44 -25.96
CA VAL A 110 -43.34 27.19 -26.60
C VAL A 110 -44.40 28.16 -26.09
N LEU A 111 -44.30 28.57 -24.83
CA LEU A 111 -45.30 29.47 -24.19
C LEU A 111 -45.08 30.95 -24.46
N LYS A 112 -44.03 31.34 -25.14
CA LYS A 112 -43.75 32.71 -25.52
C LYS A 112 -44.69 33.22 -26.61
#